data_6e1a32793955ed4fb8ec4b4607eb12cb
#
_entry.id   6e1a32793955ed4fb8ec4b4607eb12cb
#
_cell.length_a   1.000
_cell.length_b   1.000
_cell.length_c   1.000
_cell.angle_alpha   90.00
_cell.angle_beta   90.00
_cell.angle_gamma   90.00
#
_symmetry.space_group_name_H-M   'P 1'
#
loop_
_entity.id
_entity.type
_entity.pdbx_description
1 polymer ?
#
loop_
_entity_poly.entity_id
_entity_poly.type
_entity_poly.pdbx_seq_one_letter_code
_entity_poly.pdbx_strand_id
1 'polypeptide(L)'
;MSGVVAGFTVIFVVIAVGYLLGRRGTLGSQGQFVLGRLVFFVATPALLFTTLASSDLSVIFSPTLAVASATAFAVGALYVVIAKIWLNRPLPELTIGALSASYVNSANLGIPIAVFVLGDATFVAPLLLFQIVVYSPIALTILDLTALRGEAEKLSLIDTVTAPFKNPIVLAGAAGLIVALIGWVPPRPLMQPFELIGATSVPGALLAFGLSLYGVRVLEKGSSPRRDVALASTLKIVVQPVLAYLMAHFLLGIDGHQLFAIVVVSTLPTAQNVFIYASRYRRGMVLARDSAFVTTLASIPAIALVTALLA
;
A
#
# COMPACT_ATOMS: atom_id res chain seq x y z
N MET A 1 -7.32 2.58 22.22
CA MET A 1 -8.15 1.40 21.87
C MET A 1 -9.37 1.79 21.02
N SER A 2 -10.20 2.77 21.42
CA SER A 2 -11.42 3.18 20.67
C SER A 2 -11.14 3.65 19.23
N GLY A 3 -10.07 4.40 18.99
CA GLY A 3 -9.72 4.90 17.66
C GLY A 3 -9.29 3.80 16.67
N VAL A 4 -8.55 2.81 17.14
CA VAL A 4 -8.16 1.66 16.31
C VAL A 4 -9.41 0.88 15.87
N VAL A 5 -10.32 0.61 16.82
CA VAL A 5 -11.59 -0.06 16.54
C VAL A 5 -12.44 0.73 15.55
N ALA A 6 -12.53 2.07 15.72
CA ALA A 6 -13.28 2.93 14.81
C ALA A 6 -12.70 2.90 13.39
N GLY A 7 -11.38 3.02 13.23
CA GLY A 7 -10.71 2.94 11.91
C GLY A 7 -10.95 1.60 11.21
N PHE A 8 -10.79 0.50 11.93
CA PHE A 8 -11.06 -0.83 11.37
C PHE A 8 -12.54 -1.03 11.03
N THR A 9 -13.46 -0.50 11.85
CA THR A 9 -14.90 -0.58 11.57
C THR A 9 -15.24 0.06 10.24
N VAL A 10 -14.73 1.27 9.97
CA VAL A 10 -14.95 1.95 8.67
C VAL A 10 -14.51 1.08 7.50
N ILE A 11 -13.32 0.50 7.59
CA ILE A 11 -12.77 -0.33 6.53
C ILE A 11 -13.59 -1.59 6.31
N PHE A 12 -13.91 -2.31 7.38
CA PHE A 12 -14.69 -3.54 7.27
C PHE A 12 -16.11 -3.29 6.76
N VAL A 13 -16.75 -2.18 7.15
CA VAL A 13 -18.07 -1.80 6.63
C VAL A 13 -18.01 -1.56 5.12
N VAL A 14 -17.04 -0.80 4.63
CA VAL A 14 -16.91 -0.52 3.18
C VAL A 14 -16.56 -1.79 2.40
N ILE A 15 -15.67 -2.65 2.92
CA ILE A 15 -15.37 -3.96 2.32
C ILE A 15 -16.62 -4.85 2.30
N ALA A 16 -17.39 -4.89 3.37
CA ALA A 16 -18.65 -5.64 3.44
C ALA A 16 -19.67 -5.15 2.41
N VAL A 17 -19.80 -3.83 2.23
CA VAL A 17 -20.62 -3.26 1.16
C VAL A 17 -20.16 -3.73 -0.21
N GLY A 18 -18.85 -3.69 -0.49
CA GLY A 18 -18.28 -4.22 -1.73
C GLY A 18 -18.59 -5.70 -1.94
N TYR A 19 -18.47 -6.53 -0.90
CA TYR A 19 -18.85 -7.95 -0.93
C TYR A 19 -20.34 -8.16 -1.24
N LEU A 20 -21.22 -7.38 -0.60
CA LEU A 20 -22.66 -7.43 -0.84
C LEU A 20 -23.04 -7.01 -2.26
N LEU A 21 -22.38 -5.99 -2.81
CA LEU A 21 -22.56 -5.59 -4.21
C LEU A 21 -22.15 -6.72 -5.17
N GLY A 22 -21.05 -7.41 -4.87
CA GLY A 22 -20.62 -8.61 -5.59
C GLY A 22 -21.65 -9.73 -5.51
N ARG A 23 -22.15 -10.03 -4.30
CA ARG A 23 -23.17 -11.06 -4.06
C ARG A 23 -24.49 -10.78 -4.79
N ARG A 24 -24.89 -9.52 -4.89
CA ARG A 24 -26.12 -9.11 -5.60
C ARG A 24 -25.92 -8.96 -7.11
N GLY A 25 -24.68 -9.02 -7.61
CA GLY A 25 -24.36 -8.80 -9.01
C GLY A 25 -24.65 -7.37 -9.51
N THR A 26 -24.81 -6.39 -8.59
CA THR A 26 -25.24 -5.03 -8.92
C THR A 26 -24.34 -4.33 -9.93
N LEU A 27 -23.03 -4.61 -9.89
CA LEU A 27 -22.03 -4.02 -10.80
C LEU A 27 -21.65 -4.96 -11.95
N GLY A 28 -22.35 -6.09 -12.11
CA GLY A 28 -22.05 -7.09 -13.13
C GLY A 28 -20.71 -7.80 -12.93
N SER A 29 -20.36 -8.71 -13.85
CA SER A 29 -19.14 -9.52 -13.77
C SER A 29 -17.85 -8.71 -13.90
N GLN A 30 -17.88 -7.54 -14.50
CA GLN A 30 -16.73 -6.65 -14.71
C GLN A 30 -16.61 -5.56 -13.64
N GLY A 31 -17.52 -5.47 -12.67
CA GLY A 31 -17.57 -4.39 -11.70
C GLY A 31 -16.27 -4.18 -10.93
N GLN A 32 -15.63 -5.27 -10.47
CA GLN A 32 -14.32 -5.22 -9.82
C GLN A 32 -13.24 -4.64 -10.74
N PHE A 33 -13.19 -5.08 -11.99
CA PHE A 33 -12.20 -4.64 -12.97
C PHE A 33 -12.36 -3.16 -13.33
N VAL A 34 -13.60 -2.72 -13.60
CA VAL A 34 -13.91 -1.33 -13.94
C VAL A 34 -13.60 -0.40 -12.78
N LEU A 35 -14.01 -0.77 -11.57
CA LEU A 35 -13.74 0.02 -10.36
C LEU A 35 -12.24 0.10 -10.06
N GLY A 36 -11.51 -1.01 -10.21
CA GLY A 36 -10.05 -1.03 -10.07
C GLY A 36 -9.35 -0.12 -11.07
N ARG A 37 -9.81 -0.08 -12.32
CA ARG A 37 -9.28 0.84 -13.35
C ARG A 37 -9.59 2.30 -13.01
N LEU A 38 -10.79 2.62 -12.59
CA LEU A 38 -11.16 3.97 -12.16
C LEU A 38 -10.23 4.44 -11.02
N VAL A 39 -10.04 3.60 -10.02
CA VAL A 39 -9.15 3.89 -8.89
C VAL A 39 -7.72 4.10 -9.38
N PHE A 40 -7.19 3.19 -10.21
CA PHE A 40 -5.80 3.23 -10.65
C PHE A 40 -5.49 4.42 -11.59
N PHE A 41 -6.38 4.69 -12.55
CA PHE A 41 -6.09 5.68 -13.61
C PHE A 41 -6.58 7.08 -13.29
N VAL A 42 -7.51 7.24 -12.35
CA VAL A 42 -8.18 8.53 -12.11
C VAL A 42 -8.12 8.93 -10.64
N ALA A 43 -8.69 8.11 -9.75
CA ALA A 43 -8.86 8.51 -8.36
C ALA A 43 -7.55 8.55 -7.57
N THR A 44 -6.70 7.51 -7.70
CA THR A 44 -5.40 7.49 -7.01
C THR A 44 -4.45 8.56 -7.54
N PRO A 45 -4.27 8.78 -8.84
CA PRO A 45 -3.52 9.93 -9.34
C PRO A 45 -3.98 11.27 -8.76
N ALA A 46 -5.29 11.53 -8.74
CA ALA A 46 -5.84 12.77 -8.19
C ALA A 46 -5.55 12.91 -6.68
N LEU A 47 -5.74 11.84 -5.90
CA LEU A 47 -5.40 11.80 -4.48
C LEU A 47 -3.92 12.12 -4.25
N LEU A 48 -3.03 11.50 -5.03
CA LEU A 48 -1.59 11.68 -4.86
C LEU A 48 -1.14 13.08 -5.23
N PHE A 49 -1.67 13.62 -6.32
CA PHE A 49 -1.39 15.00 -6.70
C PHE A 49 -1.76 15.97 -5.57
N THR A 50 -2.98 15.90 -5.04
CA THR A 50 -3.44 16.81 -3.98
C THR A 50 -2.67 16.62 -2.69
N THR A 51 -2.39 15.36 -2.29
CA THR A 51 -1.64 15.06 -1.07
C THR A 51 -0.22 15.63 -1.15
N LEU A 52 0.49 15.41 -2.27
CA LEU A 52 1.86 15.86 -2.42
C LEU A 52 1.96 17.37 -2.64
N ALA A 53 1.04 17.96 -3.41
CA ALA A 53 1.02 19.42 -3.63
C ALA A 53 0.84 20.25 -2.35
N SER A 54 0.21 19.66 -1.31
CA SER A 54 -0.02 20.30 -0.01
C SER A 54 0.91 19.82 1.11
N SER A 55 1.89 18.95 0.80
CA SER A 55 2.80 18.38 1.82
C SER A 55 3.94 19.32 2.17
N ASP A 56 4.29 19.35 3.45
CA ASP A 56 5.53 19.98 3.94
C ASP A 56 6.71 19.04 3.66
N LEU A 57 7.60 19.47 2.78
CA LEU A 57 8.77 18.69 2.34
C LEU A 57 9.81 18.49 3.45
N SER A 58 9.80 19.30 4.52
CA SER A 58 10.69 19.12 5.66
C SER A 58 10.43 17.80 6.41
N VAL A 59 9.20 17.29 6.34
CA VAL A 59 8.80 16.02 6.95
C VAL A 59 9.40 14.81 6.19
N ILE A 60 9.81 14.99 4.94
CA ILE A 60 10.35 13.90 4.09
C ILE A 60 11.66 13.34 4.68
N PHE A 61 12.53 14.18 5.27
CA PHE A 61 13.83 13.77 5.78
C PHE A 61 13.81 13.41 7.28
N SER A 62 12.68 12.90 7.78
CA SER A 62 12.56 12.49 9.18
C SER A 62 13.19 11.11 9.44
N PRO A 63 13.66 10.82 10.69
CA PRO A 63 14.09 9.48 11.09
C PRO A 63 13.00 8.41 10.84
N THR A 64 11.74 8.79 10.97
CA THR A 64 10.59 7.93 10.66
C THR A 64 10.62 7.45 9.20
N LEU A 65 10.93 8.36 8.26
CA LEU A 65 11.09 7.98 6.84
C LEU A 65 12.25 7.01 6.64
N ALA A 66 13.40 7.28 7.28
CA ALA A 66 14.58 6.42 7.14
C ALA A 66 14.30 4.99 7.61
N VAL A 67 13.66 4.83 8.78
CA VAL A 67 13.28 3.51 9.30
C VAL A 67 12.20 2.85 8.42
N ALA A 68 11.17 3.61 8.03
CA ALA A 68 10.08 3.08 7.22
C ALA A 68 10.56 2.59 5.84
N SER A 69 11.42 3.38 5.16
CA SER A 69 11.96 3.01 3.86
C SER A 69 12.93 1.83 3.94
N ALA A 70 13.86 1.86 4.90
CA ALA A 70 14.84 0.79 5.08
C ALA A 70 14.17 -0.56 5.43
N THR A 71 13.19 -0.55 6.35
CA THR A 71 12.45 -1.76 6.72
C THR A 71 11.59 -2.28 5.57
N ALA A 72 10.95 -1.40 4.79
CA ALA A 72 10.17 -1.80 3.64
C ALA A 72 11.03 -2.48 2.57
N PHE A 73 12.19 -1.91 2.24
CA PHE A 73 13.12 -2.53 1.29
C PHE A 73 13.74 -3.81 1.84
N ALA A 74 14.17 -3.84 3.10
CA ALA A 74 14.77 -5.02 3.72
C ALA A 74 13.78 -6.20 3.75
N VAL A 75 12.54 -5.96 4.18
CA VAL A 75 11.50 -6.99 4.24
C VAL A 75 11.04 -7.41 2.84
N GLY A 76 10.90 -6.46 1.91
CA GLY A 76 10.61 -6.77 0.52
C GLY A 76 11.69 -7.63 -0.13
N ALA A 77 12.96 -7.29 0.07
CA ALA A 77 14.10 -8.07 -0.39
C ALA A 77 14.16 -9.47 0.26
N LEU A 78 13.91 -9.54 1.56
CA LEU A 78 13.83 -10.82 2.29
C LEU A 78 12.75 -11.74 1.71
N TYR A 79 11.56 -11.18 1.41
CA TYR A 79 10.53 -11.94 0.72
C TYR A 79 11.01 -12.45 -0.63
N VAL A 80 11.63 -11.60 -1.46
CA VAL A 80 12.14 -11.98 -2.78
C VAL A 80 13.14 -13.11 -2.67
N VAL A 81 14.11 -13.01 -1.75
CA VAL A 81 15.12 -14.05 -1.54
C VAL A 81 14.49 -15.39 -1.15
N ILE A 82 13.65 -15.38 -0.14
CA ILE A 82 12.99 -16.60 0.35
C ILE A 82 12.08 -17.21 -0.73
N ALA A 83 11.23 -16.38 -1.35
CA ALA A 83 10.28 -16.86 -2.36
C ALA A 83 10.97 -17.30 -3.65
N LYS A 84 12.11 -16.69 -4.00
CA LYS A 84 12.92 -17.13 -5.15
C LYS A 84 13.55 -18.49 -4.90
N ILE A 85 14.12 -18.72 -3.72
CA ILE A 85 14.85 -19.95 -3.39
C ILE A 85 13.88 -21.10 -3.10
N TRP A 86 12.85 -20.87 -2.28
CA TRP A 86 11.98 -21.96 -1.77
C TRP A 86 10.69 -22.14 -2.53
N LEU A 87 10.13 -21.07 -3.14
CA LEU A 87 8.85 -21.10 -3.82
C LEU A 87 8.99 -20.99 -5.34
N ASN A 88 10.21 -20.69 -5.84
CA ASN A 88 10.57 -20.59 -7.26
C ASN A 88 9.59 -19.74 -8.08
N ARG A 89 9.21 -18.54 -7.56
CA ARG A 89 8.24 -17.65 -8.20
C ARG A 89 8.86 -16.82 -9.31
N PRO A 90 8.13 -16.53 -10.40
CA PRO A 90 8.57 -15.60 -11.43
C PRO A 90 8.57 -14.15 -10.91
N LEU A 91 9.37 -13.29 -11.55
CA LEU A 91 9.62 -11.92 -11.12
C LEU A 91 8.36 -11.07 -10.83
N PRO A 92 7.27 -11.12 -11.65
CA PRO A 92 6.05 -10.39 -11.33
C PRO A 92 5.40 -10.83 -10.02
N GLU A 93 5.37 -12.12 -9.73
CA GLU A 93 4.82 -12.65 -8.48
C GLU A 93 5.73 -12.35 -7.29
N LEU A 94 7.06 -12.36 -7.49
CA LEU A 94 8.03 -11.91 -6.48
C LEU A 94 7.80 -10.44 -6.13
N THR A 95 7.54 -9.59 -7.12
CA THR A 95 7.27 -8.15 -6.91
C THR A 95 5.98 -7.93 -6.13
N ILE A 96 4.88 -8.59 -6.52
CA ILE A 96 3.61 -8.50 -5.79
C ILE A 96 3.75 -9.07 -4.37
N GLY A 97 4.47 -10.16 -4.20
CA GLY A 97 4.72 -10.74 -2.88
C GLY A 97 5.59 -9.85 -1.99
N ALA A 98 6.62 -9.21 -2.53
CA ALA A 98 7.44 -8.24 -1.82
C ALA A 98 6.60 -7.05 -1.35
N LEU A 99 5.73 -6.50 -2.21
CA LEU A 99 4.77 -5.47 -1.83
C LEU A 99 3.79 -5.99 -0.77
N SER A 100 3.30 -7.21 -0.90
CA SER A 100 2.40 -7.81 0.10
C SER A 100 3.07 -7.95 1.47
N ALA A 101 4.38 -8.18 1.51
CA ALA A 101 5.17 -8.33 2.73
C ALA A 101 5.59 -7.00 3.37
N SER A 102 5.59 -5.88 2.63
CA SER A 102 6.25 -4.66 3.12
C SER A 102 5.54 -3.34 2.79
N TYR A 103 4.59 -3.32 1.86
CA TYR A 103 3.85 -2.11 1.51
C TYR A 103 2.71 -1.87 2.49
N VAL A 104 2.83 -0.81 3.27
CA VAL A 104 1.94 -0.49 4.39
C VAL A 104 0.67 0.22 3.94
N ASN A 105 -0.45 -0.10 4.56
CA ASN A 105 -1.72 0.61 4.37
C ASN A 105 -1.73 1.95 5.12
N SER A 106 -0.87 2.85 4.69
CA SER A 106 -0.66 4.14 5.33
C SER A 106 -1.83 5.12 5.13
N ALA A 107 -2.49 5.10 3.97
CA ALA A 107 -3.60 6.02 3.69
C ALA A 107 -4.90 5.60 4.42
N ASN A 108 -5.34 4.35 4.24
CA ASN A 108 -6.69 3.94 4.68
C ASN A 108 -6.76 3.60 6.17
N LEU A 109 -5.70 2.98 6.71
CA LEU A 109 -5.58 2.62 8.12
C LEU A 109 -4.57 3.50 8.85
N GLY A 110 -3.49 3.88 8.18
CA GLY A 110 -2.43 4.65 8.81
C GLY A 110 -2.91 6.00 9.32
N ILE A 111 -3.62 6.77 8.52
CA ILE A 111 -4.13 8.09 8.92
C ILE A 111 -5.09 7.99 10.13
N PRO A 112 -6.15 7.15 10.11
CA PRO A 112 -6.99 6.97 11.28
C PRO A 112 -6.22 6.51 12.53
N ILE A 113 -5.30 5.56 12.39
CA ILE A 113 -4.50 5.07 13.51
C ILE A 113 -3.55 6.17 14.02
N ALA A 114 -2.92 6.94 13.13
CA ALA A 114 -2.09 8.07 13.52
C ALA A 114 -2.88 9.11 14.32
N VAL A 115 -4.06 9.49 13.84
CA VAL A 115 -4.93 10.46 14.53
C VAL A 115 -5.44 9.93 15.86
N PHE A 116 -5.95 8.70 15.90
CA PHE A 116 -6.68 8.18 17.07
C PHE A 116 -5.81 7.44 18.08
N VAL A 117 -4.67 6.87 17.66
CA VAL A 117 -3.75 6.10 18.54
C VAL A 117 -2.50 6.89 18.86
N LEU A 118 -1.93 7.59 17.86
CA LEU A 118 -0.68 8.33 18.03
C LEU A 118 -0.92 9.82 18.33
N GLY A 119 -2.15 10.32 18.14
CA GLY A 119 -2.52 11.71 18.40
C GLY A 119 -2.15 12.70 17.30
N ASP A 120 -1.40 12.27 16.25
CA ASP A 120 -0.96 13.14 15.16
C ASP A 120 -0.81 12.38 13.83
N ALA A 121 -1.50 12.86 12.80
CA ALA A 121 -1.44 12.29 11.44
C ALA A 121 -0.05 12.40 10.78
N THR A 122 0.79 13.32 11.25
CA THR A 122 2.14 13.58 10.68
C THR A 122 3.06 12.36 10.78
N PHE A 123 2.85 11.46 11.74
CA PHE A 123 3.64 10.22 11.86
C PHE A 123 3.54 9.29 10.66
N VAL A 124 2.45 9.35 9.88
CA VAL A 124 2.23 8.49 8.70
C VAL A 124 2.66 9.18 7.40
N ALA A 125 2.72 10.50 7.38
CA ALA A 125 3.01 11.27 6.17
C ALA A 125 4.34 10.88 5.49
N PRO A 126 5.48 10.71 6.22
CA PRO A 126 6.75 10.30 5.60
C PRO A 126 6.66 8.95 4.91
N LEU A 127 6.01 7.97 5.55
CA LEU A 127 5.82 6.64 4.96
C LEU A 127 4.93 6.70 3.72
N LEU A 128 3.85 7.46 3.77
CA LEU A 128 2.96 7.66 2.63
C LEU A 128 3.73 8.24 1.44
N LEU A 129 4.51 9.29 1.66
CA LEU A 129 5.34 9.94 0.65
C LEU A 129 6.38 8.97 0.05
N PHE A 130 7.11 8.25 0.88
CA PHE A 130 8.06 7.24 0.43
C PHE A 130 7.39 6.18 -0.46
N GLN A 131 6.26 5.65 -0.03
CA GLN A 131 5.55 4.63 -0.77
C GLN A 131 5.08 5.12 -2.13
N ILE A 132 4.64 6.37 -2.23
CA ILE A 132 4.13 6.98 -3.46
C ILE A 132 5.26 7.39 -4.40
N VAL A 133 6.28 8.08 -3.87
CA VAL A 133 7.32 8.72 -4.68
C VAL A 133 8.42 7.73 -5.07
N VAL A 134 8.69 6.74 -4.21
CA VAL A 134 9.82 5.82 -4.40
C VAL A 134 9.36 4.39 -4.59
N TYR A 135 8.63 3.82 -3.63
CA TYR A 135 8.40 2.39 -3.60
C TYR A 135 7.43 1.90 -4.68
N SER A 136 6.29 2.60 -4.86
CA SER A 136 5.34 2.26 -5.94
C SER A 136 5.94 2.40 -7.33
N PRO A 137 6.62 3.52 -7.68
CA PRO A 137 7.26 3.65 -8.99
C PRO A 137 8.27 2.54 -9.29
N ILE A 138 9.10 2.16 -8.32
CA ILE A 138 10.06 1.05 -8.49
C ILE A 138 9.31 -0.25 -8.79
N ALA A 139 8.32 -0.60 -7.98
CA ALA A 139 7.57 -1.84 -8.15
C ALA A 139 6.77 -1.86 -9.46
N LEU A 140 6.11 -0.75 -9.81
CA LEU A 140 5.35 -0.62 -11.04
C LEU A 140 6.27 -0.69 -12.27
N THR A 141 7.46 -0.09 -12.23
CA THR A 141 8.47 -0.23 -13.28
C THR A 141 8.89 -1.68 -13.50
N ILE A 142 9.15 -2.43 -12.42
CA ILE A 142 9.48 -3.86 -12.53
C ILE A 142 8.32 -4.63 -13.16
N LEU A 143 7.08 -4.34 -12.79
CA LEU A 143 5.90 -4.98 -13.35
C LEU A 143 5.67 -4.60 -14.81
N ASP A 144 5.84 -3.34 -15.20
CA ASP A 144 5.74 -2.88 -16.59
C ASP A 144 6.78 -3.59 -17.47
N LEU A 145 8.05 -3.65 -17.01
CA LEU A 145 9.13 -4.34 -17.74
C LEU A 145 8.88 -5.84 -17.92
N THR A 146 8.25 -6.48 -16.93
CA THR A 146 7.91 -7.90 -17.03
C THR A 146 6.70 -8.17 -17.90
N ALA A 147 5.74 -7.24 -17.96
CA ALA A 147 4.59 -7.32 -18.86
C ALA A 147 5.02 -7.22 -20.33
N LEU A 148 5.94 -6.31 -20.64
CA LEU A 148 6.49 -6.13 -21.99
C LEU A 148 7.28 -7.36 -22.48
N ARG A 149 7.96 -8.09 -21.59
CA ARG A 149 8.71 -9.33 -21.94
C ARG A 149 7.82 -10.51 -22.30
N GLY A 150 6.54 -10.47 -21.95
CA GLY A 150 5.58 -11.53 -22.29
C GLY A 150 5.03 -11.46 -23.72
N GLU A 151 5.13 -10.30 -24.36
CA GLU A 151 4.84 -10.10 -25.78
C GLU A 151 6.18 -10.08 -26.49
N ALA A 152 6.42 -10.99 -27.43
CA ALA A 152 7.72 -11.35 -28.04
C ALA A 152 8.40 -10.21 -28.85
N GLU A 153 8.31 -8.98 -28.42
CA GLU A 153 9.01 -7.83 -28.99
C GLU A 153 10.29 -7.48 -28.21
N LYS A 154 11.37 -7.24 -28.95
CA LYS A 154 12.64 -6.77 -28.39
C LYS A 154 12.43 -5.44 -27.68
N LEU A 155 12.46 -5.46 -26.34
CA LEU A 155 12.40 -4.25 -25.54
C LEU A 155 13.52 -3.27 -25.96
N SER A 156 13.14 -2.12 -26.42
CA SER A 156 14.07 -0.98 -26.55
C SER A 156 14.46 -0.50 -25.15
N LEU A 157 15.72 -0.13 -24.93
CA LEU A 157 16.16 0.55 -23.73
C LEU A 157 15.31 1.79 -23.43
N ILE A 158 14.81 2.44 -24.48
CA ILE A 158 13.92 3.60 -24.40
C ILE A 158 12.60 3.22 -23.75
N ASP A 159 11.99 2.09 -24.08
CA ASP A 159 10.73 1.64 -23.46
C ASP A 159 10.92 1.33 -21.97
N THR A 160 12.07 0.78 -21.60
CA THR A 160 12.47 0.51 -20.22
C THR A 160 12.55 1.80 -19.40
N VAL A 161 13.19 2.84 -19.93
CA VAL A 161 13.37 4.13 -19.24
C VAL A 161 12.09 4.96 -19.25
N THR A 162 11.25 4.83 -20.26
CA THR A 162 10.01 5.63 -20.39
C THR A 162 8.78 5.00 -19.69
N ALA A 163 8.82 3.71 -19.35
CA ALA A 163 7.70 3.03 -18.68
C ALA A 163 7.19 3.74 -17.42
N PRO A 164 8.03 4.21 -16.47
CA PRO A 164 7.59 4.98 -15.31
C PRO A 164 6.85 6.27 -15.69
N PHE A 165 7.29 6.95 -16.75
CA PHE A 165 6.69 8.20 -17.22
C PHE A 165 5.35 8.02 -17.94
N LYS A 166 4.94 6.79 -18.21
CA LYS A 166 3.59 6.46 -18.74
C LYS A 166 2.61 6.09 -17.63
N ASN A 167 3.10 5.93 -16.39
CA ASN A 167 2.27 5.54 -15.25
C ASN A 167 1.55 6.76 -14.65
N PRO A 168 0.20 6.82 -14.66
CA PRO A 168 -0.55 7.99 -14.21
C PRO A 168 -0.31 8.31 -12.72
N ILE A 169 -0.04 7.30 -11.90
CA ILE A 169 0.25 7.47 -10.48
C ILE A 169 1.60 8.17 -10.29
N VAL A 170 2.62 7.73 -11.04
CA VAL A 170 3.96 8.33 -11.00
C VAL A 170 3.92 9.78 -11.50
N LEU A 171 3.24 10.03 -12.63
CA LEU A 171 3.10 11.36 -13.19
C LEU A 171 2.39 12.34 -12.25
N ALA A 172 1.28 11.91 -11.66
CA ALA A 172 0.52 12.73 -10.74
C ALA A 172 1.31 13.02 -9.44
N GLY A 173 2.01 12.00 -8.92
CA GLY A 173 2.91 12.16 -7.77
C GLY A 173 4.03 13.15 -8.04
N ALA A 174 4.69 13.02 -9.20
CA ALA A 174 5.75 13.95 -9.62
C ALA A 174 5.22 15.38 -9.78
N ALA A 175 4.05 15.55 -10.40
CA ALA A 175 3.43 16.87 -10.56
C ALA A 175 3.10 17.52 -9.20
N GLY A 176 2.52 16.76 -8.27
CA GLY A 176 2.26 17.24 -6.90
C GLY A 176 3.53 17.64 -6.16
N LEU A 177 4.59 16.81 -6.28
CA LEU A 177 5.88 17.11 -5.68
C LEU A 177 6.51 18.39 -6.25
N ILE A 178 6.43 18.58 -7.57
CA ILE A 178 6.91 19.81 -8.23
C ILE A 178 6.16 21.03 -7.69
N VAL A 179 4.82 20.98 -7.57
CA VAL A 179 4.00 22.05 -7.00
C VAL A 179 4.47 22.40 -5.58
N ALA A 180 4.71 21.41 -4.73
CA ALA A 180 5.23 21.60 -3.39
C ALA A 180 6.65 22.21 -3.38
N LEU A 181 7.56 21.74 -4.25
CA LEU A 181 8.94 22.22 -4.33
C LEU A 181 9.05 23.68 -4.76
N ILE A 182 8.19 24.13 -5.69
CA ILE A 182 8.16 25.54 -6.14
C ILE A 182 7.40 26.44 -5.17
N GLY A 183 6.79 25.89 -4.12
CA GLY A 183 5.99 26.65 -3.15
C GLY A 183 4.73 27.29 -3.73
N TRP A 184 4.25 26.79 -4.87
CA TRP A 184 3.03 27.31 -5.48
C TRP A 184 1.81 26.74 -4.75
N VAL A 185 0.95 27.64 -4.25
CA VAL A 185 -0.35 27.27 -3.69
C VAL A 185 -1.40 27.40 -4.79
N PRO A 186 -1.86 26.29 -5.41
CA PRO A 186 -2.84 26.36 -6.47
C PRO A 186 -4.16 26.98 -5.97
N PRO A 187 -4.84 27.79 -6.76
CA PRO A 187 -6.15 28.35 -6.41
C PRO A 187 -7.15 27.24 -6.09
N ARG A 188 -7.96 27.44 -5.04
CA ARG A 188 -8.94 26.46 -4.57
C ARG A 188 -9.87 25.88 -5.65
N PRO A 189 -10.39 26.70 -6.62
CA PRO A 189 -11.21 26.17 -7.72
C PRO A 189 -10.45 25.18 -8.63
N LEU A 190 -9.12 25.27 -8.69
CA LEU A 190 -8.30 24.37 -9.49
C LEU A 190 -8.04 23.05 -8.73
N MET A 191 -7.87 23.09 -7.40
CA MET A 191 -7.62 21.90 -6.56
C MET A 191 -8.88 21.09 -6.28
N GLN A 192 -10.00 21.75 -6.12
CA GLN A 192 -11.28 21.15 -5.70
C GLN A 192 -11.73 19.95 -6.57
N PRO A 193 -11.63 19.97 -7.91
CA PRO A 193 -11.93 18.78 -8.72
C PRO A 193 -11.03 17.58 -8.41
N PHE A 194 -9.73 17.81 -8.20
CA PHE A 194 -8.79 16.74 -7.84
C PHE A 194 -9.05 16.19 -6.44
N GLU A 195 -9.38 17.05 -5.48
CA GLU A 195 -9.77 16.64 -4.14
C GLU A 195 -11.03 15.77 -4.17
N LEU A 196 -12.05 16.18 -4.92
CA LEU A 196 -13.31 15.45 -5.07
C LEU A 196 -13.09 14.07 -5.72
N ILE A 197 -12.33 14.01 -6.79
CA ILE A 197 -11.99 12.76 -7.48
C ILE A 197 -11.09 11.90 -6.58
N GLY A 198 -10.07 12.50 -5.98
CA GLY A 198 -9.12 11.83 -5.08
C GLY A 198 -9.79 11.19 -3.88
N ALA A 199 -10.80 11.84 -3.31
CA ALA A 199 -11.59 11.30 -2.20
C ALA A 199 -12.27 9.96 -2.53
N THR A 200 -12.51 9.66 -3.81
CA THR A 200 -13.08 8.37 -4.24
C THR A 200 -12.06 7.23 -4.27
N SER A 201 -10.75 7.53 -4.18
CA SER A 201 -9.68 6.52 -4.28
C SER A 201 -9.79 5.46 -3.19
N VAL A 202 -9.85 5.88 -1.93
CA VAL A 202 -9.92 4.99 -0.77
C VAL A 202 -11.19 4.14 -0.79
N PRO A 203 -12.41 4.72 -0.81
CA PRO A 203 -13.63 3.93 -0.82
C PRO A 203 -13.74 3.07 -2.09
N GLY A 204 -13.31 3.57 -3.24
CA GLY A 204 -13.27 2.80 -4.49
C GLY A 204 -12.37 1.56 -4.40
N ALA A 205 -11.16 1.70 -3.83
CA ALA A 205 -10.26 0.59 -3.61
C ALA A 205 -10.83 -0.46 -2.64
N LEU A 206 -11.44 -0.01 -1.53
CA LEU A 206 -12.08 -0.90 -0.56
C LEU A 206 -13.29 -1.64 -1.14
N LEU A 207 -14.12 -0.96 -1.94
CA LEU A 207 -15.23 -1.59 -2.65
C LEU A 207 -14.74 -2.61 -3.68
N ALA A 208 -13.72 -2.27 -4.48
CA ALA A 208 -13.11 -3.20 -5.44
C ALA A 208 -12.52 -4.43 -4.72
N PHE A 209 -11.89 -4.22 -3.56
CA PHE A 209 -11.38 -5.29 -2.71
C PHE A 209 -12.53 -6.17 -2.19
N GLY A 210 -13.61 -5.57 -1.67
CA GLY A 210 -14.81 -6.30 -1.22
C GLY A 210 -15.44 -7.14 -2.33
N LEU A 211 -15.59 -6.57 -3.54
CA LEU A 211 -16.04 -7.29 -4.74
C LEU A 211 -15.17 -8.51 -5.05
N SER A 212 -13.86 -8.39 -4.88
CA SER A 212 -12.91 -9.49 -5.13
C SER A 212 -13.04 -10.66 -4.17
N LEU A 213 -13.64 -10.45 -3.01
CA LEU A 213 -13.88 -11.49 -2.01
C LEU A 213 -15.14 -12.31 -2.29
N TYR A 214 -16.06 -11.80 -3.13
CA TYR A 214 -17.27 -12.52 -3.46
C TYR A 214 -16.98 -13.71 -4.39
N GLY A 215 -17.61 -14.86 -4.09
CA GLY A 215 -17.43 -16.10 -4.88
C GLY A 215 -16.07 -16.77 -4.74
N VAL A 216 -15.18 -16.21 -3.94
CA VAL A 216 -13.84 -16.75 -3.69
C VAL A 216 -13.62 -16.95 -2.19
N ARG A 217 -13.19 -18.14 -1.82
CA ARG A 217 -12.77 -18.43 -0.46
C ARG A 217 -11.35 -17.92 -0.25
N VAL A 218 -11.17 -17.04 0.74
CA VAL A 218 -9.83 -16.62 1.18
C VAL A 218 -9.05 -17.84 1.67
N LEU A 219 -7.78 -17.96 1.29
CA LEU A 219 -6.94 -19.12 1.59
C LEU A 219 -7.51 -20.46 1.09
N GLU A 220 -8.26 -20.45 -0.02
CA GLU A 220 -8.86 -21.66 -0.58
C GLU A 220 -7.79 -22.66 -1.01
N LYS A 221 -8.00 -23.93 -0.62
CA LYS A 221 -7.06 -25.01 -0.95
C LYS A 221 -7.08 -25.27 -2.46
N GLY A 222 -5.91 -25.18 -3.09
CA GLY A 222 -5.75 -25.39 -4.54
C GLY A 222 -5.75 -24.11 -5.38
N SER A 223 -6.38 -23.01 -4.94
CA SER A 223 -6.38 -21.73 -5.66
C SER A 223 -5.50 -20.66 -5.00
N SER A 224 -5.39 -20.68 -3.67
CA SER A 224 -4.55 -19.71 -2.94
C SER A 224 -3.12 -20.21 -2.79
N PRO A 225 -2.11 -19.36 -3.06
CA PRO A 225 -0.72 -19.66 -2.79
C PRO A 225 -0.42 -19.50 -1.28
N ARG A 226 -0.98 -20.38 -0.45
CA ARG A 226 -0.96 -20.29 1.02
C ARG A 226 0.42 -20.08 1.61
N ARG A 227 1.47 -20.69 1.04
CA ARG A 227 2.86 -20.55 1.50
C ARG A 227 3.35 -19.12 1.29
N ASP A 228 3.05 -18.53 0.13
CA ASP A 228 3.40 -17.14 -0.18
C ASP A 228 2.62 -16.16 0.71
N VAL A 229 1.33 -16.42 0.94
CA VAL A 229 0.48 -15.61 1.82
C VAL A 229 0.99 -15.68 3.27
N ALA A 230 1.32 -16.88 3.77
CA ALA A 230 1.87 -17.05 5.10
C ALA A 230 3.22 -16.33 5.24
N LEU A 231 4.11 -16.48 4.27
CA LEU A 231 5.41 -15.81 4.26
C LEU A 231 5.22 -14.27 4.26
N ALA A 232 4.43 -13.73 3.32
CA ALA A 232 4.19 -12.30 3.22
C ALA A 232 3.55 -11.74 4.51
N SER A 233 2.54 -12.42 5.05
CA SER A 233 1.84 -11.98 6.26
C SER A 233 2.72 -12.03 7.51
N THR A 234 3.55 -13.05 7.67
CA THR A 234 4.51 -13.15 8.78
C THR A 234 5.57 -12.06 8.69
N LEU A 235 6.14 -11.85 7.50
CA LEU A 235 7.09 -10.79 7.27
C LEU A 235 6.49 -9.42 7.58
N LYS A 236 5.24 -9.19 7.17
CA LYS A 236 4.55 -7.91 7.35
C LYS A 236 4.19 -7.61 8.81
N ILE A 237 3.62 -8.59 9.52
CA ILE A 237 3.04 -8.34 10.85
C ILE A 237 4.03 -8.58 11.98
N VAL A 238 5.06 -9.40 11.75
CA VAL A 238 6.05 -9.73 12.77
C VAL A 238 7.41 -9.14 12.44
N VAL A 239 7.97 -9.48 11.28
CA VAL A 239 9.37 -9.13 10.98
C VAL A 239 9.53 -7.63 10.76
N GLN A 240 8.61 -6.98 10.04
CA GLN A 240 8.72 -5.55 9.75
C GLN A 240 8.66 -4.67 11.01
N PRO A 241 7.71 -4.83 11.95
CA PRO A 241 7.69 -4.03 13.17
C PRO A 241 8.86 -4.35 14.11
N VAL A 242 9.30 -5.60 14.19
CA VAL A 242 10.49 -5.96 14.98
C VAL A 242 11.73 -5.29 14.40
N LEU A 243 11.91 -5.35 13.08
CA LEU A 243 13.04 -4.70 12.41
C LEU A 243 12.98 -3.17 12.58
N ALA A 244 11.78 -2.57 12.51
CA ALA A 244 11.58 -1.14 12.74
C ALA A 244 11.95 -0.74 14.18
N TYR A 245 11.56 -1.54 15.16
CA TYR A 245 11.95 -1.34 16.56
C TYR A 245 13.48 -1.41 16.72
N LEU A 246 14.11 -2.46 16.21
CA LEU A 246 15.56 -2.65 16.31
C LEU A 246 16.33 -1.50 15.64
N MET A 247 15.92 -1.07 14.47
CA MET A 247 16.54 0.03 13.75
C MET A 247 16.34 1.37 14.47
N ALA A 248 15.11 1.68 14.90
CA ALA A 248 14.80 2.95 15.54
C ALA A 248 15.51 3.05 16.90
N HIS A 249 15.40 2.04 17.74
CA HIS A 249 15.94 2.06 19.09
C HIS A 249 17.48 1.91 19.12
N PHE A 250 18.02 0.85 18.49
CA PHE A 250 19.45 0.54 18.64
C PHE A 250 20.36 1.26 17.63
N LEU A 251 19.90 1.57 16.41
CA LEU A 251 20.74 2.25 15.41
C LEU A 251 20.57 3.77 15.46
N LEU A 252 19.36 4.28 15.73
CA LEU A 252 19.08 5.70 15.71
C LEU A 252 18.90 6.32 17.11
N GLY A 253 18.88 5.52 18.18
CA GLY A 253 18.70 5.99 19.56
C GLY A 253 17.33 6.64 19.78
N ILE A 254 16.29 6.23 19.06
CA ILE A 254 14.95 6.79 19.17
C ILE A 254 14.20 6.05 20.27
N ASP A 255 13.60 6.81 21.18
CA ASP A 255 12.84 6.28 22.33
C ASP A 255 11.48 6.98 22.49
N GLY A 256 10.71 6.51 23.49
CA GLY A 256 9.43 7.12 23.89
C GLY A 256 8.38 7.11 22.78
N HIS A 257 7.60 8.18 22.70
CA HIS A 257 6.45 8.27 21.80
C HIS A 257 6.82 8.15 20.32
N GLN A 258 8.00 8.63 19.90
CA GLN A 258 8.46 8.52 18.53
C GLN A 258 8.77 7.07 18.14
N LEU A 259 9.43 6.31 19.02
CA LEU A 259 9.66 4.88 18.84
C LEU A 259 8.33 4.12 18.73
N PHE A 260 7.40 4.38 19.66
CA PHE A 260 6.07 3.81 19.63
C PHE A 260 5.36 4.07 18.29
N ALA A 261 5.38 5.33 17.83
CA ALA A 261 4.77 5.70 16.54
C ALA A 261 5.38 4.95 15.34
N ILE A 262 6.71 4.85 15.27
CA ILE A 262 7.43 4.14 14.20
C ILE A 262 7.02 2.66 14.17
N VAL A 263 6.97 2.01 15.33
CA VAL A 263 6.62 0.59 15.42
C VAL A 263 5.15 0.36 15.09
N VAL A 264 4.24 1.20 15.61
CA VAL A 264 2.80 1.13 15.27
C VAL A 264 2.57 1.27 13.77
N VAL A 265 3.19 2.27 13.14
CA VAL A 265 3.07 2.50 11.68
C VAL A 265 3.62 1.32 10.89
N SER A 266 4.70 0.70 11.35
CA SER A 266 5.28 -0.50 10.72
C SER A 266 4.40 -1.76 10.89
N THR A 267 3.55 -1.79 11.93
CA THR A 267 2.61 -2.89 12.22
C THR A 267 1.32 -2.81 11.40
N LEU A 268 1.08 -1.69 10.71
CA LEU A 268 -0.08 -1.56 9.82
C LEU A 268 -0.09 -2.66 8.75
N PRO A 269 -1.28 -3.12 8.30
CA PRO A 269 -1.39 -4.24 7.36
C PRO A 269 -0.92 -3.88 5.95
N THR A 270 -0.89 -4.89 5.09
CA THR A 270 -0.67 -4.73 3.64
C THR A 270 -1.73 -3.81 3.05
N ALA A 271 -1.31 -2.84 2.22
CA ALA A 271 -2.22 -1.92 1.56
C ALA A 271 -3.06 -2.60 0.47
N GLN A 272 -4.33 -2.17 0.34
CA GLN A 272 -5.20 -2.59 -0.76
C GLN A 272 -4.67 -2.16 -2.14
N ASN A 273 -3.83 -1.14 -2.19
CA ASN A 273 -3.16 -0.72 -3.42
C ASN A 273 -2.36 -1.85 -4.08
N VAL A 274 -1.78 -2.76 -3.28
CA VAL A 274 -1.07 -3.94 -3.79
C VAL A 274 -1.99 -4.84 -4.62
N PHE A 275 -3.25 -5.01 -4.16
CA PHE A 275 -4.26 -5.73 -4.93
C PHE A 275 -4.65 -5.00 -6.22
N ILE A 276 -4.75 -3.66 -6.20
CA ILE A 276 -5.00 -2.86 -7.41
C ILE A 276 -3.87 -3.04 -8.42
N TYR A 277 -2.60 -3.00 -7.98
CA TYR A 277 -1.45 -3.27 -8.84
C TYR A 277 -1.49 -4.69 -9.40
N ALA A 278 -1.70 -5.71 -8.55
CA ALA A 278 -1.84 -7.10 -8.96
C ALA A 278 -2.95 -7.29 -10.00
N SER A 279 -4.09 -6.63 -9.83
CA SER A 279 -5.23 -6.66 -10.75
C SER A 279 -4.90 -5.99 -12.09
N ARG A 280 -4.19 -4.86 -12.07
CA ARG A 280 -3.76 -4.14 -13.27
C ARG A 280 -2.86 -4.99 -14.17
N TYR A 281 -1.91 -5.70 -13.57
CA TYR A 281 -0.96 -6.54 -14.29
C TYR A 281 -1.41 -8.00 -14.42
N ARG A 282 -2.56 -8.37 -13.82
CA ARG A 282 -3.09 -9.74 -13.78
C ARG A 282 -2.08 -10.76 -13.24
N ARG A 283 -1.29 -10.36 -12.24
CA ARG A 283 -0.27 -11.20 -11.60
C ARG A 283 -0.41 -11.16 -10.08
N GLY A 284 -0.30 -12.31 -9.44
CA GLY A 284 -0.34 -12.41 -7.98
C GLY A 284 -1.62 -11.88 -7.31
N MET A 285 -2.77 -11.82 -8.03
CA MET A 285 -4.02 -11.23 -7.51
C MET A 285 -4.51 -11.94 -6.26
N VAL A 286 -4.48 -13.27 -6.25
CA VAL A 286 -4.91 -14.07 -5.10
C VAL A 286 -3.96 -13.86 -3.91
N LEU A 287 -2.64 -13.82 -4.18
CA LEU A 287 -1.64 -13.53 -3.16
C LEU A 287 -1.88 -12.15 -2.51
N ALA A 288 -2.01 -11.09 -3.31
CA ALA A 288 -2.22 -9.74 -2.82
C ALA A 288 -3.53 -9.61 -2.01
N ARG A 289 -4.64 -10.17 -2.53
CA ARG A 289 -5.94 -10.18 -1.87
C ARG A 289 -5.90 -10.90 -0.52
N ASP A 290 -5.41 -12.14 -0.53
CA ASP A 290 -5.41 -12.98 0.66
C ASP A 290 -4.43 -12.43 1.72
N SER A 291 -3.26 -11.92 1.32
CA SER A 291 -2.31 -11.26 2.23
C SER A 291 -2.90 -9.98 2.83
N ALA A 292 -3.54 -9.12 2.03
CA ALA A 292 -4.19 -7.92 2.54
C ALA A 292 -5.28 -8.26 3.56
N PHE A 293 -6.08 -9.29 3.30
CA PHE A 293 -7.12 -9.73 4.23
C PHE A 293 -6.53 -10.29 5.53
N VAL A 294 -5.59 -11.24 5.43
CA VAL A 294 -4.96 -11.87 6.59
C VAL A 294 -4.23 -10.85 7.45
N THR A 295 -3.43 -9.98 6.83
CA THR A 295 -2.69 -8.95 7.58
C THR A 295 -3.60 -7.90 8.19
N THR A 296 -4.74 -7.56 7.56
CA THR A 296 -5.72 -6.63 8.14
C THR A 296 -6.33 -7.21 9.42
N LEU A 297 -6.69 -8.48 9.43
CA LEU A 297 -7.17 -9.14 10.65
C LEU A 297 -6.08 -9.27 11.72
N ALA A 298 -4.86 -9.65 11.31
CA ALA A 298 -3.75 -9.87 12.24
C ALA A 298 -3.18 -8.55 12.81
N SER A 299 -3.31 -7.43 12.09
CA SER A 299 -2.80 -6.14 12.57
C SER A 299 -3.54 -5.61 13.81
N ILE A 300 -4.81 -5.98 14.01
CA ILE A 300 -5.58 -5.55 15.18
C ILE A 300 -4.90 -6.02 16.50
N PRO A 301 -4.73 -7.33 16.75
CA PRO A 301 -4.04 -7.77 17.94
C PRO A 301 -2.56 -7.37 17.98
N ALA A 302 -1.90 -7.26 16.80
CA ALA A 302 -0.50 -6.84 16.74
C ALA A 302 -0.32 -5.39 17.20
N ILE A 303 -1.15 -4.45 16.72
CA ILE A 303 -1.12 -3.06 17.16
C ILE A 303 -1.49 -2.94 18.64
N ALA A 304 -2.47 -3.71 19.12
CA ALA A 304 -2.81 -3.75 20.54
C ALA A 304 -1.63 -4.21 21.39
N LEU A 305 -0.89 -5.24 20.95
CA LEU A 305 0.31 -5.73 21.62
C LEU A 305 1.42 -4.67 21.63
N VAL A 306 1.71 -4.03 20.49
CA VAL A 306 2.70 -2.95 20.41
C VAL A 306 2.32 -1.79 21.34
N THR A 307 1.03 -1.41 21.36
CA THR A 307 0.54 -0.38 22.29
C THR A 307 0.74 -0.79 23.75
N ALA A 308 0.48 -2.04 24.11
CA ALA A 308 0.67 -2.53 25.47
C ALA A 308 2.15 -2.58 25.91
N LEU A 309 3.09 -2.75 24.96
CA LEU A 309 4.51 -2.88 25.25
C LEU A 309 5.27 -1.53 25.21
N LEU A 310 4.82 -0.56 24.39
CA LEU A 310 5.58 0.64 24.10
C LEU A 310 4.84 1.96 24.43
N ALA A 311 3.53 1.94 24.68
CA ALA A 311 2.77 3.10 25.15
C ALA A 311 2.64 3.04 26.68
#